data_68224f71ae922b5553eea47d2232f686
#
_entry.id   68224f71ae922b5553eea47d2232f686
#
_cell.length_a   1.000
_cell.length_b   1.000
_cell.length_c   1.000
_cell.angle_alpha   90.00
_cell.angle_beta   90.00
_cell.angle_gamma   90.00
#
_symmetry.space_group_name_H-M   'P 1'
#
loop_
_entity.id
_entity.type
_entity.pdbx_description
1 polymer ?
#
loop_
_entity_poly.entity_id
_entity_poly.type
_entity_poly.pdbx_seq_one_letter_code
_entity_poly.pdbx_strand_id
1 'polypeptide(L)'
;MPATPLKKICYVEDDEDIQRIVRMSLERVGNMQVQIVGDPTTAIDTILEFQPDLVLLDWMMPVIDGPTLFRLIRAREELRALPVVFITAKASQRELDELRKMGAAGVLSKPFSPRDLPEQLRAIWGALG
;
A
#
# COMPACT_ATOMS: atom_id res chain seq x y z
N MET A 1 9.94 4.05 16.05
CA MET A 1 9.02 5.02 15.44
C MET A 1 9.69 5.73 14.27
N PRO A 2 9.06 5.81 13.11
CA PRO A 2 9.66 6.56 12.02
C PRO A 2 9.86 8.02 12.43
N ALA A 3 11.07 8.52 12.28
CA ALA A 3 11.41 9.90 12.66
C ALA A 3 10.96 10.91 11.61
N THR A 4 10.63 10.43 10.40
CA THR A 4 10.25 11.29 9.28
C THR A 4 8.75 11.20 9.00
N PRO A 5 8.13 12.27 8.49
CA PRO A 5 6.73 12.19 8.09
C PRO A 5 6.56 11.27 6.87
N LEU A 6 5.37 10.71 6.73
CA LEU A 6 5.01 9.89 5.57
C LEU A 6 4.86 10.82 4.36
N LYS A 7 5.69 10.65 3.34
CA LYS A 7 5.73 11.55 2.18
C LYS A 7 5.48 10.86 0.84
N LYS A 8 5.98 9.65 0.66
CA LYS A 8 5.95 8.97 -0.64
C LYS A 8 5.21 7.65 -0.55
N ILE A 9 4.17 7.51 -1.35
CA ILE A 9 3.35 6.30 -1.40
C ILE A 9 3.43 5.71 -2.80
N CYS A 10 3.69 4.41 -2.90
CA CYS A 10 3.49 3.67 -4.13
C CYS A 10 2.16 2.93 -4.01
N TYR A 11 1.24 3.16 -4.92
CA TYR A 11 -0.07 2.53 -4.89
C TYR A 11 -0.24 1.58 -6.07
N VAL A 12 -0.43 0.30 -5.79
CA VAL A 12 -0.62 -0.73 -6.81
C VAL A 12 -2.11 -1.04 -6.93
N GLU A 13 -2.70 -0.70 -8.06
CA GLU A 13 -4.13 -0.83 -8.32
C GLU A 13 -4.37 -0.82 -9.82
N ASP A 14 -5.11 -1.80 -10.33
CA ASP A 14 -5.39 -1.90 -11.77
C ASP A 14 -6.61 -1.07 -12.23
N ASP A 15 -7.51 -0.71 -11.33
CA ASP A 15 -8.71 0.06 -11.67
C ASP A 15 -8.38 1.55 -11.76
N GLU A 16 -8.54 2.14 -12.96
CA GLU A 16 -8.19 3.53 -13.21
C GLU A 16 -9.05 4.53 -12.42
N ASP A 17 -10.31 4.21 -12.19
CA ASP A 17 -11.20 5.10 -11.43
C ASP A 17 -10.77 5.16 -9.96
N ILE A 18 -10.44 4.02 -9.39
CA ILE A 18 -9.95 3.97 -8.02
C ILE A 18 -8.58 4.65 -7.91
N GLN A 19 -7.71 4.45 -8.91
CA GLN A 19 -6.41 5.15 -8.97
C GLN A 19 -6.58 6.67 -8.86
N ARG A 20 -7.52 7.23 -9.59
CA ARG A 20 -7.76 8.69 -9.58
C ARG A 20 -8.23 9.17 -8.22
N ILE A 21 -9.15 8.43 -7.60
CA ILE A 21 -9.68 8.80 -6.28
C ILE A 21 -8.58 8.77 -5.23
N VAL A 22 -7.78 7.72 -5.22
CA VAL A 22 -6.69 7.58 -4.26
C VAL A 22 -5.61 8.63 -4.50
N ARG A 23 -5.24 8.87 -5.77
CA ARG A 23 -4.25 9.90 -6.10
C ARG A 23 -4.71 11.26 -5.57
N MET A 24 -5.95 11.63 -5.86
CA MET A 24 -6.49 12.91 -5.38
C MET A 24 -6.48 12.98 -3.86
N SER A 25 -6.90 11.91 -3.20
CA SER A 25 -6.92 11.85 -1.74
C SER A 25 -5.52 12.06 -1.16
N LEU A 26 -4.55 11.29 -1.63
CA LEU A 26 -3.21 11.33 -1.05
C LEU A 26 -2.44 12.58 -1.41
N GLU A 27 -2.59 13.08 -2.65
CA GLU A 27 -1.87 14.27 -3.09
C GLU A 27 -2.48 15.56 -2.56
N ARG A 28 -3.81 15.73 -2.69
CA ARG A 28 -4.47 16.99 -2.33
C ARG A 28 -4.83 17.08 -0.87
N VAL A 29 -5.46 16.05 -0.33
CA VAL A 29 -5.84 16.04 1.10
C VAL A 29 -4.63 15.71 1.95
N GLY A 30 -3.85 14.71 1.55
CA GLY A 30 -2.72 14.22 2.33
C GLY A 30 -1.41 14.94 2.12
N ASN A 31 -1.29 15.71 1.04
CA ASN A 31 -0.04 16.39 0.67
C ASN A 31 1.15 15.42 0.56
N MET A 32 0.90 14.25 -0.05
CA MET A 32 1.88 13.20 -0.26
C MET A 32 2.23 13.09 -1.74
N GLN A 33 3.38 12.52 -2.04
CA GLN A 33 3.79 12.18 -3.40
C GLN A 33 3.37 10.74 -3.68
N VAL A 34 2.67 10.51 -4.80
CA VAL A 34 2.09 9.20 -5.13
C VAL A 34 2.58 8.72 -6.48
N GLN A 35 3.06 7.48 -6.51
CA GLN A 35 3.36 6.76 -7.74
C GLN A 35 2.34 5.65 -7.91
N ILE A 36 1.55 5.71 -8.97
CA ILE A 36 0.56 4.68 -9.28
C ILE A 36 1.19 3.60 -10.15
N VAL A 37 0.90 2.35 -9.82
CA VAL A 37 1.28 1.19 -10.62
C VAL A 37 0.00 0.47 -11.03
N GLY A 38 -0.34 0.53 -12.31
CA GLY A 38 -1.54 -0.13 -12.84
C GLY A 38 -1.31 -1.57 -13.22
N ASP A 39 -0.08 -1.95 -13.55
CA ASP A 39 0.30 -3.31 -13.90
C ASP A 39 1.15 -3.90 -12.77
N PRO A 40 0.60 -4.86 -12.00
CA PRO A 40 1.32 -5.40 -10.85
C PRO A 40 2.64 -6.10 -11.21
N THR A 41 2.80 -6.54 -12.47
CA THR A 41 4.05 -7.17 -12.88
C THR A 41 5.22 -6.20 -12.93
N THR A 42 4.96 -4.90 -12.99
CA THR A 42 5.99 -3.85 -12.99
C THR A 42 6.22 -3.25 -11.61
N ALA A 43 5.50 -3.71 -10.61
CA ALA A 43 5.48 -3.06 -9.29
C ALA A 43 6.84 -3.06 -8.61
N ILE A 44 7.55 -4.19 -8.62
CA ILE A 44 8.83 -4.29 -7.93
C ILE A 44 9.85 -3.31 -8.50
N ASP A 45 9.96 -3.25 -9.83
CA ASP A 45 10.90 -2.32 -10.47
C ASP A 45 10.54 -0.87 -10.15
N THR A 46 9.25 -0.54 -10.17
CA THR A 46 8.78 0.80 -9.84
C THR A 46 9.07 1.15 -8.38
N ILE A 47 8.84 0.21 -7.47
CA ILE A 47 9.13 0.42 -6.04
C ILE A 47 10.62 0.68 -5.82
N LEU A 48 11.47 -0.12 -6.45
CA LEU A 48 12.92 0.06 -6.32
C LEU A 48 13.38 1.41 -6.85
N GLU A 49 12.80 1.87 -7.95
CA GLU A 49 13.16 3.14 -8.56
C GLU A 49 12.59 4.34 -7.78
N PHE A 50 11.32 4.28 -7.42
CA PHE A 50 10.64 5.38 -6.73
C PHE A 50 11.06 5.53 -5.27
N GLN A 51 11.43 4.44 -4.62
CA GLN A 51 11.80 4.39 -3.21
C GLN A 51 10.74 4.99 -2.29
N PRO A 52 9.52 4.42 -2.29
CA PRO A 52 8.44 4.95 -1.45
C PRO A 52 8.72 4.71 0.03
N ASP A 53 8.05 5.50 0.86
CA ASP A 53 8.05 5.25 2.30
C ASP A 53 7.13 4.09 2.68
N LEU A 54 6.06 3.90 1.88
CA LEU A 54 5.03 2.91 2.14
C LEU A 54 4.39 2.47 0.81
N VAL A 55 4.04 1.20 0.72
CA VAL A 55 3.29 0.67 -0.42
C VAL A 55 1.85 0.41 0.02
N LEU A 56 0.91 0.98 -0.74
CA LEU A 56 -0.51 0.68 -0.60
C LEU A 56 -0.85 -0.32 -1.71
N LEU A 57 -1.40 -1.47 -1.34
CA LEU A 57 -1.50 -2.61 -2.24
C LEU A 57 -2.93 -3.13 -2.27
N ASP A 58 -3.53 -3.12 -3.46
CA ASP A 58 -4.85 -3.71 -3.65
C ASP A 58 -4.75 -5.23 -3.51
N TRP A 59 -5.78 -5.84 -2.91
CA TRP A 59 -5.83 -7.29 -2.69
C TRP A 59 -6.14 -8.05 -3.98
N MET A 60 -7.16 -7.62 -4.71
CA MET A 60 -7.67 -8.32 -5.88
C MET A 60 -7.20 -7.64 -7.16
N MET A 61 -6.26 -8.25 -7.86
CA MET A 61 -5.74 -7.77 -9.14
C MET A 61 -5.58 -8.94 -10.11
N PRO A 62 -5.71 -8.68 -11.43
CA PRO A 62 -5.45 -9.75 -12.41
C PRO A 62 -3.96 -10.07 -12.46
N VAL A 63 -3.61 -11.26 -12.91
CA VAL A 63 -2.26 -11.79 -13.13
C VAL A 63 -1.54 -12.08 -11.80
N ILE A 64 -1.33 -11.05 -10.97
CA ILE A 64 -0.70 -11.20 -9.65
C ILE A 64 -1.61 -10.52 -8.62
N ASP A 65 -2.12 -11.29 -7.66
CA ASP A 65 -2.93 -10.67 -6.60
C ASP A 65 -2.04 -9.99 -5.54
N GLY A 66 -2.69 -9.24 -4.65
CA GLY A 66 -1.98 -8.50 -3.61
C GLY A 66 -1.11 -9.37 -2.70
N PRO A 67 -1.67 -10.46 -2.12
CA PRO A 67 -0.85 -11.32 -1.27
C PRO A 67 0.37 -11.92 -1.97
N THR A 68 0.23 -12.32 -3.24
CA THR A 68 1.34 -12.84 -4.01
C THR A 68 2.41 -11.78 -4.23
N LEU A 69 2.00 -10.58 -4.62
CA LEU A 69 2.94 -9.47 -4.81
C LEU A 69 3.63 -9.11 -3.50
N PHE A 70 2.89 -9.13 -2.39
CA PHE A 70 3.47 -8.88 -1.07
C PHE A 70 4.60 -9.88 -0.76
N ARG A 71 4.39 -11.15 -1.06
CA ARG A 71 5.42 -12.18 -0.86
C ARG A 71 6.65 -11.90 -1.72
N LEU A 72 6.44 -11.48 -2.97
CA LEU A 72 7.54 -11.13 -3.87
C LEU A 72 8.31 -9.90 -3.36
N ILE A 73 7.61 -8.91 -2.82
CA ILE A 73 8.25 -7.74 -2.21
C ILE A 73 9.10 -8.18 -1.01
N ARG A 74 8.55 -9.00 -0.12
CA ARG A 74 9.27 -9.48 1.07
C ARG A 74 10.43 -10.39 0.75
N ALA A 75 10.41 -11.06 -0.40
CA ALA A 75 11.53 -11.90 -0.84
C ALA A 75 12.74 -11.09 -1.30
N ARG A 76 12.57 -9.82 -1.62
CA ARG A 76 13.67 -8.92 -1.99
C ARG A 76 14.30 -8.35 -0.73
N GLU A 77 15.60 -8.56 -0.58
CA GLU A 77 16.32 -8.07 0.59
C GLU A 77 16.21 -6.56 0.76
N GLU A 78 16.29 -5.83 -0.34
CA GLU A 78 16.21 -4.36 -0.35
C GLU A 78 14.85 -3.84 0.14
N LEU A 79 13.81 -4.67 0.06
CA LEU A 79 12.44 -4.28 0.38
C LEU A 79 11.87 -4.96 1.63
N ARG A 80 12.73 -5.67 2.36
CA ARG A 80 12.29 -6.46 3.51
C ARG A 80 11.64 -5.63 4.61
N ALA A 81 12.10 -4.41 4.80
CA ALA A 81 11.58 -3.51 5.84
C ALA A 81 10.54 -2.51 5.32
N LEU A 82 10.23 -2.52 4.03
CA LEU A 82 9.29 -1.57 3.45
C LEU A 82 7.87 -1.83 3.96
N PRO A 83 7.21 -0.85 4.59
CA PRO A 83 5.84 -1.05 5.05
C PRO A 83 4.87 -1.25 3.89
N VAL A 84 4.04 -2.29 4.00
CA VAL A 84 2.99 -2.57 3.01
C VAL A 84 1.65 -2.59 3.73
N VAL A 85 0.71 -1.78 3.23
CA VAL A 85 -0.66 -1.71 3.71
C VAL A 85 -1.57 -2.22 2.62
N PHE A 86 -2.40 -3.20 2.95
CA PHE A 86 -3.40 -3.70 2.01
C PHE A 86 -4.65 -2.86 2.04
N ILE A 87 -5.32 -2.77 0.88
CA ILE A 87 -6.65 -2.21 0.80
C ILE A 87 -7.55 -3.23 0.11
N THR A 88 -8.68 -3.57 0.73
CA THR A 88 -9.52 -4.65 0.25
C THR A 88 -10.98 -4.42 0.59
N ALA A 89 -11.87 -4.86 -0.31
CA ALA A 89 -13.30 -4.84 -0.06
C ALA A 89 -13.71 -5.92 0.96
N LYS A 90 -12.95 -7.00 1.04
CA LYS A 90 -13.34 -8.14 1.89
C LYS A 90 -12.12 -9.04 2.15
N ALA A 91 -11.87 -9.30 3.42
CA ALA A 91 -10.86 -10.29 3.82
C ALA A 91 -11.36 -11.00 5.08
N SER A 92 -11.10 -12.29 5.18
CA SER A 92 -11.42 -13.04 6.39
C SER A 92 -10.42 -12.69 7.48
N GLN A 93 -10.82 -12.89 8.73
CA GLN A 93 -9.93 -12.67 9.86
C GLN A 93 -8.67 -13.53 9.76
N ARG A 94 -8.81 -14.76 9.27
CA ARG A 94 -7.70 -15.66 9.05
C ARG A 94 -6.67 -15.11 8.07
N GLU A 95 -7.14 -14.56 6.94
CA GLU A 95 -6.26 -13.97 5.94
C GLU A 95 -5.55 -12.74 6.49
N LEU A 96 -6.25 -11.89 7.24
CA LEU A 96 -5.67 -10.73 7.89
C LEU A 96 -4.56 -11.14 8.86
N ASP A 97 -4.81 -12.16 9.66
CA ASP A 97 -3.83 -12.65 10.62
C ASP A 97 -2.59 -13.22 9.94
N GLU A 98 -2.77 -13.96 8.85
CA GLU A 98 -1.66 -14.50 8.08
C GLU A 98 -0.77 -13.40 7.51
N LEU A 99 -1.39 -12.34 6.95
CA LEU A 99 -0.64 -11.22 6.39
C LEU A 99 0.12 -10.44 7.45
N ARG A 100 -0.49 -10.26 8.62
CA ARG A 100 0.18 -9.60 9.74
C ARG A 100 1.39 -10.39 10.20
N LYS A 101 1.27 -11.71 10.26
CA LYS A 101 2.39 -12.61 10.60
C LYS A 101 3.51 -12.49 9.56
N MET A 102 3.17 -12.24 8.32
CA MET A 102 4.15 -12.04 7.25
C MET A 102 4.78 -10.66 7.24
N GLY A 103 4.29 -9.76 8.10
CA GLY A 103 4.87 -8.43 8.23
C GLY A 103 4.11 -7.32 7.54
N ALA A 104 2.83 -7.53 7.16
CA ALA A 104 2.00 -6.45 6.64
C ALA A 104 1.80 -5.40 7.73
N ALA A 105 1.94 -4.12 7.36
CA ALA A 105 1.83 -3.02 8.31
C ALA A 105 0.38 -2.74 8.70
N GLY A 106 -0.57 -3.05 7.82
CA GLY A 106 -1.98 -2.86 8.12
C GLY A 106 -2.86 -3.27 6.96
N VAL A 107 -4.17 -3.21 7.20
CA VAL A 107 -5.19 -3.51 6.20
C VAL A 107 -6.30 -2.47 6.34
N LEU A 108 -6.66 -1.84 5.23
CA LEU A 108 -7.77 -0.89 5.16
C LEU A 108 -8.90 -1.50 4.35
N SER A 109 -10.14 -1.17 4.68
CA SER A 109 -11.30 -1.71 3.98
C SER A 109 -11.86 -0.75 2.94
N LYS A 110 -12.35 -1.31 1.83
CA LYS A 110 -13.15 -0.59 0.84
C LYS A 110 -14.62 -0.73 1.21
N PRO A 111 -15.45 0.27 0.95
CA PRO A 111 -15.09 1.59 0.45
C PRO A 111 -14.38 2.41 1.52
N PHE A 112 -13.42 3.23 1.10
CA PHE A 112 -12.72 4.14 1.99
C PHE A 112 -13.19 5.56 1.73
N SER A 113 -13.02 6.42 2.73
CA SER A 113 -13.27 7.84 2.59
C SER A 113 -12.01 8.52 2.05
N PRO A 114 -12.09 9.20 0.88
CA PRO A 114 -10.91 9.94 0.38
C PRO A 114 -10.42 11.02 1.34
N ARG A 115 -11.32 11.54 2.19
CA ARG A 115 -10.95 12.51 3.22
C ARG A 115 -10.09 11.87 4.31
N ASP A 116 -10.42 10.63 4.69
CA ASP A 116 -9.83 9.97 5.85
C ASP A 116 -8.62 9.11 5.50
N LEU A 117 -8.47 8.70 4.24
CA LEU A 117 -7.41 7.79 3.84
C LEU A 117 -6.00 8.27 4.23
N PRO A 118 -5.63 9.55 4.01
CA PRO A 118 -4.30 10.00 4.42
C PRO A 118 -4.05 9.88 5.92
N GLU A 119 -5.05 10.19 6.74
CA GLU A 119 -4.93 10.07 8.18
C GLU A 119 -4.82 8.63 8.65
N GLN A 120 -5.56 7.72 8.00
CA GLN A 120 -5.46 6.30 8.28
C GLN A 120 -4.06 5.78 8.00
N LEU A 121 -3.47 6.20 6.87
CA LEU A 121 -2.10 5.81 6.53
C LEU A 121 -1.08 6.41 7.49
N ARG A 122 -1.26 7.68 7.89
CA ARG A 122 -0.39 8.31 8.87
C ARG A 122 -0.45 7.63 10.24
N ALA A 123 -1.65 7.18 10.63
CA ALA A 123 -1.82 6.45 11.89
C ALA A 123 -1.04 5.12 11.86
N ILE A 124 -1.12 4.40 10.75
CA ILE A 124 -0.34 3.16 10.58
C ILE A 124 1.15 3.47 10.58
N TRP A 125 1.57 4.48 9.83
CA TRP A 125 2.97 4.90 9.75
C TRP A 125 3.52 5.27 11.12
N GLY A 126 2.78 6.07 11.88
CA GLY A 126 3.20 6.50 13.21
C GLY A 126 3.27 5.39 14.24
N ALA A 127 2.55 4.30 14.02
CA ALA A 127 2.57 3.13 14.91
C ALA A 127 3.73 2.18 14.61
N LEU A 128 4.44 2.37 13.50
CA LEU A 128 5.60 1.57 13.15
C LEU A 128 6.79 2.02 13.99
N GLY A 129 7.31 1.12 14.70
CA GLY A 129 8.34 1.52 15.62
C GLY A 129 9.60 0.81 15.54
#